data_6746e54fd0d0509bd359572adf565b4b
#
_entry.id   6746e54fd0d0509bd359572adf565b4b
#
_cell.length_a   1.000
_cell.length_b   1.000
_cell.length_c   1.000
_cell.angle_alpha   90.00
_cell.angle_beta   90.00
_cell.angle_gamma   90.00
#
_symmetry.space_group_name_H-M   'P 1'
#
loop_
_entity.id
_entity.type
_entity.pdbx_description
1 polymer ?
#
loop_
_entity_poly.entity_id
_entity_poly.type
_entity_poly.pdbx_seq_one_letter_code
_entity_poly.pdbx_strand_id
1 'polypeptide(L)'
;MNNCCFALAALVFSSNALAADTVTTPFTGGSLKHQVTDRQDVWVLHLDLCAAGVSVRATGEGERGRTVSSFANLVGAQAAVNGDFFFSGSNTDGPAAHGGDFWGTGVDHTYVSPIAFGPAHVDMPHHASELGTPSWAQEVVSGHPTLLAAGQVVGNPGDPLCTNRHPRTAIGLSQDHRTLIVVVADGRRPGAAGLTCDEMTYVMAAAGAFDAVNMDGGGSATMVVNGTVKNQPSDGSQRSVGNHLAFFASGSGPSPQCPDFVDPICDGDANLQRCEGTEVTRCDEGVPVAQGDCGFFGAGCSTAGGEAHCVHPYCLLNLDGGEDGSFCQDASVGTCALGVFSEANCGAFAGLCSEAGGGDDDAHCVHVLCHSNLNGGEDGTFCRDGATLSTCTLGDYQERTCSEGCAAAGSTAQCGEDADPLPPVGEGEGEGEGEGEGEGEGEGEGEGEGEGEREREGKGRAGRDLPSSVSAGCGAAPSALAAIGPLVVLLLTSARQRRPRSLTAG
;
A
#
# COMPACT_ATOMS: atom_id res chain seq x y z
N MET A 1 -9.92 70.30 -18.26
CA MET A 1 -8.68 69.59 -17.91
C MET A 1 -8.93 68.90 -16.59
N ASN A 2 -9.45 67.66 -16.66
CA ASN A 2 -9.73 66.85 -15.48
C ASN A 2 -8.74 65.69 -15.49
N ASN A 3 -7.80 65.68 -14.57
CA ASN A 3 -6.92 64.55 -14.34
C ASN A 3 -7.64 63.50 -13.49
N CYS A 4 -7.96 62.33 -14.06
CA CYS A 4 -8.34 61.16 -13.32
C CYS A 4 -7.07 60.37 -12.96
N CYS A 5 -6.72 60.35 -11.67
CA CYS A 5 -5.72 59.46 -11.10
C CYS A 5 -6.36 58.07 -10.92
N PHE A 6 -5.95 57.10 -11.76
CA PHE A 6 -6.21 55.69 -11.52
C PHE A 6 -5.24 55.18 -10.40
N ALA A 7 -5.79 54.83 -9.27
CA ALA A 7 -5.05 54.13 -8.22
C ALA A 7 -4.97 52.63 -8.59
N LEU A 8 -3.79 52.17 -8.92
CA LEU A 8 -3.51 50.73 -9.12
C LEU A 8 -3.46 50.06 -7.77
N ALA A 9 -4.49 49.30 -7.39
CA ALA A 9 -4.45 48.43 -6.22
C ALA A 9 -3.58 47.23 -6.54
N ALA A 10 -2.40 47.14 -5.95
CA ALA A 10 -1.55 45.97 -6.01
C ALA A 10 -2.19 44.85 -5.14
N LEU A 11 -2.77 43.85 -5.77
CA LEU A 11 -3.16 42.61 -5.11
C LEU A 11 -1.87 41.86 -4.71
N VAL A 12 -1.56 41.89 -3.42
CA VAL A 12 -0.53 41.08 -2.80
C VAL A 12 -1.11 39.67 -2.71
N PHE A 13 -0.79 38.82 -3.68
CA PHE A 13 -1.00 37.39 -3.52
C PHE A 13 -0.05 36.89 -2.44
N SER A 14 -0.57 36.62 -1.25
CA SER A 14 0.13 35.84 -0.25
C SER A 14 0.29 34.43 -0.80
N SER A 15 1.42 34.15 -1.42
CA SER A 15 1.83 32.76 -1.68
C SER A 15 1.96 32.09 -0.32
N ASN A 16 1.01 31.22 0.03
CA ASN A 16 1.25 30.21 1.06
C ASN A 16 2.43 29.38 0.55
N ALA A 17 3.63 29.69 1.02
CA ALA A 17 4.77 28.82 0.83
C ALA A 17 4.39 27.48 1.47
N LEU A 18 4.14 26.46 0.65
CA LEU A 18 4.16 25.08 1.10
C LEU A 18 5.50 24.91 1.80
N ALA A 19 5.48 24.52 3.07
CA ALA A 19 6.71 24.30 3.83
C ALA A 19 7.53 23.29 3.04
N ALA A 20 8.67 23.71 2.51
CA ALA A 20 9.51 22.85 1.70
C ALA A 20 10.14 21.81 2.65
N ASP A 21 10.04 20.52 2.28
CA ASP A 21 10.77 19.46 2.95
C ASP A 21 12.25 19.82 3.05
N THR A 22 12.82 19.69 4.23
CA THR A 22 14.27 19.89 4.41
C THR A 22 14.96 18.53 4.50
N VAL A 23 16.01 18.34 3.72
CA VAL A 23 16.84 17.12 3.75
C VAL A 23 18.25 17.50 4.14
N THR A 24 18.82 16.77 5.08
CA THR A 24 20.20 16.93 5.56
C THR A 24 20.88 15.56 5.63
N THR A 25 22.23 15.56 5.57
CA THR A 25 23.06 14.36 5.76
C THR A 25 23.85 14.51 7.07
N PRO A 26 23.26 14.18 8.21
CA PRO A 26 23.86 14.45 9.53
C PRO A 26 25.12 13.65 9.83
N PHE A 27 25.32 12.52 9.17
CA PHE A 27 26.47 11.63 9.28
C PHE A 27 26.57 10.71 8.07
N THR A 28 27.68 10.01 7.92
CA THR A 28 27.90 9.06 6.81
C THR A 28 26.81 7.99 6.78
N GLY A 29 26.24 7.74 5.60
CA GLY A 29 25.15 6.77 5.41
C GLY A 29 23.79 7.24 5.94
N GLY A 30 23.71 8.40 6.59
CA GLY A 30 22.45 8.95 7.13
C GLY A 30 21.89 10.09 6.29
N SER A 31 20.61 10.00 5.90
CA SER A 31 19.83 11.09 5.31
C SER A 31 18.61 11.38 6.19
N LEU A 32 18.49 12.60 6.69
CA LEU A 32 17.41 13.03 7.55
C LEU A 32 16.52 14.02 6.84
N LYS A 33 15.26 13.66 6.64
CA LYS A 33 14.21 14.50 6.06
C LYS A 33 13.28 15.00 7.16
N HIS A 34 12.94 16.28 7.12
CA HIS A 34 11.92 16.88 7.96
C HIS A 34 10.78 17.40 7.09
N GLN A 35 9.59 16.90 7.33
CA GLN A 35 8.37 17.26 6.60
C GLN A 35 7.39 17.93 7.55
N VAL A 36 6.97 19.13 7.22
CA VAL A 36 5.99 19.89 8.00
C VAL A 36 4.83 20.26 7.10
N THR A 37 3.62 19.97 7.55
CA THR A 37 2.38 20.43 6.94
C THR A 37 1.58 21.24 7.98
N ASP A 38 0.39 21.68 7.61
CA ASP A 38 -0.54 22.34 8.54
C ASP A 38 -1.02 21.44 9.69
N ARG A 39 -0.90 20.11 9.55
CA ARG A 39 -1.42 19.12 10.49
C ARG A 39 -0.42 18.06 10.95
N GLN A 40 0.75 17.98 10.33
CA GLN A 40 1.75 16.94 10.58
C GLN A 40 3.15 17.51 10.63
N ASP A 41 3.97 16.95 11.51
CA ASP A 41 5.38 17.23 11.69
C ASP A 41 6.09 15.88 11.81
N VAL A 42 6.86 15.52 10.77
CA VAL A 42 7.38 14.16 10.58
C VAL A 42 8.87 14.20 10.26
N TRP A 43 9.64 13.42 10.97
CA TRP A 43 11.05 13.19 10.75
C TRP A 43 11.27 11.80 10.16
N VAL A 44 11.99 11.71 9.05
CA VAL A 44 12.33 10.47 8.35
C VAL A 44 13.84 10.36 8.26
N LEU A 45 14.41 9.34 8.89
CA LEU A 45 15.82 8.99 8.80
C LEU A 45 15.96 7.76 7.91
N HIS A 46 16.71 7.90 6.81
CA HIS A 46 17.23 6.77 6.03
C HIS A 46 18.65 6.49 6.46
N LEU A 47 18.96 5.25 6.75
CA LEU A 47 20.29 4.77 7.11
C LEU A 47 20.71 3.70 6.13
N ASP A 48 21.76 3.98 5.34
CA ASP A 48 22.41 2.99 4.47
C ASP A 48 23.23 2.02 5.33
N LEU A 49 22.69 0.81 5.49
CA LEU A 49 23.32 -0.25 6.30
C LEU A 49 24.64 -0.76 5.68
N CYS A 50 24.94 -0.39 4.43
CA CYS A 50 26.16 -0.75 3.74
C CYS A 50 27.18 0.39 3.68
N ALA A 51 26.84 1.58 4.14
CA ALA A 51 27.78 2.68 4.20
C ALA A 51 28.93 2.41 5.20
N ALA A 52 30.13 2.88 4.85
CA ALA A 52 31.34 2.60 5.63
C ALA A 52 31.20 2.99 7.12
N GLY A 53 31.38 2.03 8.00
CA GLY A 53 31.34 2.17 9.45
C GLY A 53 29.95 2.43 10.03
N VAL A 54 28.89 2.18 9.28
CA VAL A 54 27.51 2.18 9.79
C VAL A 54 27.25 0.89 10.54
N SER A 55 26.63 0.99 11.71
CA SER A 55 26.18 -0.15 12.49
C SER A 55 24.98 0.21 13.36
N VAL A 56 24.26 -0.82 13.79
CA VAL A 56 23.05 -0.72 14.60
C VAL A 56 23.28 -1.41 15.94
N ARG A 57 22.70 -0.88 17.01
CA ARG A 57 22.76 -1.45 18.36
C ARG A 57 21.44 -1.26 19.08
N ALA A 58 20.90 -2.34 19.62
CA ALA A 58 19.75 -2.29 20.51
C ALA A 58 20.17 -2.13 21.99
N THR A 59 19.22 -1.93 22.87
CA THR A 59 19.42 -1.82 24.31
C THR A 59 19.71 -3.17 24.94
N GLY A 60 20.77 -3.29 25.73
CA GLY A 60 20.99 -4.43 26.62
C GLY A 60 20.08 -4.41 27.84
N GLU A 61 19.78 -5.56 28.44
CA GLU A 61 18.83 -5.68 29.56
C GLU A 61 19.14 -4.72 30.71
N GLY A 62 20.37 -4.54 31.04
CA GLY A 62 20.85 -3.63 32.12
C GLY A 62 20.80 -2.14 31.77
N GLU A 63 20.46 -1.78 30.52
CA GLU A 63 20.45 -0.40 30.01
C GLU A 63 19.04 0.15 29.80
N ARG A 64 18.02 -0.64 30.01
CA ARG A 64 16.61 -0.28 29.84
C ARG A 64 16.15 0.84 30.77
N GLY A 65 14.98 1.43 30.48
CA GLY A 65 14.37 2.45 31.33
C GLY A 65 15.08 3.81 31.26
N ARG A 66 15.71 4.14 30.14
CA ARG A 66 16.35 5.42 29.87
C ARG A 66 15.55 6.27 28.91
N THR A 67 15.81 7.59 28.90
CA THR A 67 15.40 8.43 27.77
C THR A 67 16.29 8.15 26.57
N VAL A 68 15.77 8.40 25.35
CA VAL A 68 16.52 8.18 24.12
C VAL A 68 17.84 8.96 24.09
N SER A 69 17.85 10.23 24.56
CA SER A 69 19.08 11.01 24.67
C SER A 69 20.07 10.42 25.68
N SER A 70 19.56 9.90 26.81
CA SER A 70 20.45 9.27 27.82
C SER A 70 21.07 8.00 27.29
N PHE A 71 20.31 7.19 26.54
CA PHE A 71 20.82 5.99 25.90
C PHE A 71 21.83 6.31 24.79
N ALA A 72 21.47 7.23 23.87
CA ALA A 72 22.38 7.64 22.80
C ALA A 72 23.73 8.13 23.34
N ASN A 73 23.72 8.94 24.41
CA ASN A 73 24.93 9.42 25.05
C ASN A 73 25.71 8.30 25.74
N LEU A 74 25.01 7.34 26.40
CA LEU A 74 25.65 6.21 27.07
C LEU A 74 26.48 5.37 26.11
N VAL A 75 25.93 5.12 24.92
CA VAL A 75 26.56 4.23 23.93
C VAL A 75 27.38 5.00 22.88
N GLY A 76 27.32 6.34 22.86
CA GLY A 76 28.05 7.18 21.91
C GLY A 76 27.49 7.17 20.49
N ALA A 77 26.18 6.99 20.34
CA ALA A 77 25.52 6.88 19.04
C ALA A 77 25.33 8.24 18.34
N GLN A 78 25.40 8.26 17.01
CA GLN A 78 25.09 9.41 16.18
C GLN A 78 23.60 9.67 16.10
N ALA A 79 22.76 8.62 16.14
CA ALA A 79 21.31 8.76 16.25
C ALA A 79 20.72 7.63 17.08
N ALA A 80 19.53 7.84 17.63
CA ALA A 80 18.76 6.84 18.33
C ALA A 80 17.27 7.16 18.33
N VAL A 81 16.43 6.11 18.46
CA VAL A 81 14.98 6.22 18.64
C VAL A 81 14.51 5.29 19.76
N ASN A 82 13.29 5.51 20.24
CA ASN A 82 12.61 4.57 21.13
C ASN A 82 12.24 3.29 20.36
N GLY A 83 12.17 2.20 21.07
CA GLY A 83 11.81 0.89 20.54
C GLY A 83 10.41 0.43 20.95
N ASP A 84 10.33 -0.72 21.56
CA ASP A 84 9.16 -1.53 21.84
C ASP A 84 8.15 -0.87 22.77
N PHE A 85 6.90 -1.33 22.68
CA PHE A 85 5.94 -1.20 23.78
C PHE A 85 6.50 -1.88 25.04
N PHE A 86 6.17 -1.35 26.20
CA PHE A 86 6.75 -1.84 27.44
C PHE A 86 5.78 -1.74 28.62
N PHE A 87 6.02 -2.60 29.62
CA PHE A 87 5.28 -2.67 30.87
C PHE A 87 6.07 -2.03 32.04
N SER A 88 5.51 -2.13 33.23
CA SER A 88 6.19 -1.70 34.45
C SER A 88 7.56 -2.40 34.61
N GLY A 89 8.55 -1.65 35.05
CA GLY A 89 9.94 -2.14 35.14
C GLY A 89 10.69 -2.14 33.80
N SER A 90 10.13 -1.47 32.78
CA SER A 90 10.74 -1.35 31.45
C SER A 90 10.95 -2.69 30.72
N ASN A 91 10.11 -3.68 31.00
CA ASN A 91 10.08 -4.93 30.25
C ASN A 91 9.36 -4.71 28.92
N THR A 92 9.97 -5.13 27.82
CA THR A 92 9.40 -5.02 26.49
C THR A 92 8.29 -6.04 26.27
N ASP A 93 7.30 -5.68 25.45
CA ASP A 93 6.20 -6.58 25.06
C ASP A 93 6.65 -7.62 24.03
N GLY A 94 7.70 -7.34 23.28
CA GLY A 94 8.32 -8.24 22.31
C GLY A 94 9.72 -8.69 22.73
N PRO A 95 10.33 -9.64 21.97
CA PRO A 95 11.70 -10.00 22.13
C PRO A 95 12.63 -8.81 21.87
N ALA A 96 13.64 -8.68 22.68
CA ALA A 96 14.71 -7.72 22.52
C ALA A 96 16.05 -8.43 22.71
N ALA A 97 17.11 -7.98 22.02
CA ALA A 97 18.44 -8.55 22.22
C ALA A 97 19.52 -7.49 22.02
N HIS A 98 20.66 -7.69 22.69
CA HIS A 98 21.89 -6.97 22.46
C HIS A 98 23.06 -7.91 22.56
N GLY A 99 23.95 -7.93 21.54
CA GLY A 99 25.08 -8.83 21.44
C GLY A 99 24.72 -10.31 21.41
N GLY A 100 23.49 -10.64 20.99
CA GLY A 100 22.97 -12.01 21.00
C GLY A 100 22.32 -12.44 22.32
N ASP A 101 22.41 -11.64 23.36
CA ASP A 101 21.73 -11.90 24.65
C ASP A 101 20.27 -11.43 24.53
N PHE A 102 19.36 -12.39 24.37
CA PHE A 102 17.92 -12.15 24.30
C PHE A 102 17.32 -11.87 25.67
N TRP A 103 16.42 -10.89 25.71
CA TRP A 103 15.64 -10.52 26.87
C TRP A 103 14.26 -9.99 26.44
N GLY A 104 13.46 -9.52 27.37
CA GLY A 104 12.09 -9.10 27.07
C GLY A 104 11.11 -10.26 27.19
N THR A 105 9.92 -10.10 26.63
CA THR A 105 8.86 -11.10 26.63
C THR A 105 8.36 -11.38 25.23
N GLY A 106 7.40 -12.30 25.07
CA GLY A 106 6.67 -12.43 23.83
C GLY A 106 7.44 -13.00 22.64
N VAL A 107 8.47 -13.82 22.87
CA VAL A 107 9.20 -14.52 21.80
C VAL A 107 8.31 -15.48 20.98
N ASP A 108 7.19 -15.87 21.56
CA ASP A 108 6.17 -16.74 20.95
C ASP A 108 4.92 -15.96 20.46
N HIS A 109 4.92 -14.64 20.59
CA HIS A 109 3.78 -13.82 20.18
C HIS A 109 3.62 -13.78 18.66
N THR A 110 2.37 -13.81 18.22
CA THR A 110 1.98 -13.72 16.81
C THR A 110 1.50 -12.32 16.40
N TYR A 111 1.42 -11.37 17.34
CA TYR A 111 1.00 -9.99 17.06
C TYR A 111 2.15 -8.98 17.14
N VAL A 112 3.33 -9.40 17.59
CA VAL A 112 4.54 -8.59 17.68
C VAL A 112 5.47 -8.93 16.54
N SER A 113 5.97 -7.92 15.84
CA SER A 113 6.91 -8.04 14.73
C SER A 113 8.27 -7.53 15.17
N PRO A 114 9.29 -8.39 15.26
CA PRO A 114 10.64 -7.97 15.54
C PRO A 114 11.36 -7.46 14.30
N ILE A 115 12.39 -6.65 14.51
CA ILE A 115 13.46 -6.44 13.55
C ILE A 115 14.76 -6.87 14.20
N ALA A 116 15.48 -7.73 13.52
CA ALA A 116 16.69 -8.38 14.00
C ALA A 116 17.88 -8.08 13.08
N PHE A 117 19.01 -7.74 13.69
CA PHE A 117 20.25 -7.43 12.98
C PHE A 117 21.34 -8.37 13.45
N GLY A 118 22.09 -8.92 12.50
CA GLY A 118 23.24 -9.77 12.73
C GLY A 118 24.37 -9.48 11.75
N PRO A 119 25.48 -10.23 11.78
CA PRO A 119 26.55 -10.10 10.80
C PRO A 119 26.04 -10.42 9.39
N ALA A 120 26.17 -9.44 8.48
CA ALA A 120 25.73 -9.52 7.08
C ALA A 120 24.26 -10.00 6.92
N HIS A 121 23.41 -9.71 7.93
CA HIS A 121 22.03 -10.17 7.94
C HIS A 121 21.11 -9.20 8.67
N VAL A 122 19.98 -8.88 8.07
CA VAL A 122 18.87 -8.14 8.69
C VAL A 122 17.59 -8.83 8.30
N ASP A 123 16.70 -9.07 9.26
CA ASP A 123 15.42 -9.71 9.02
C ASP A 123 14.31 -9.03 9.81
N MET A 124 13.12 -9.03 9.25
CA MET A 124 11.94 -8.41 9.83
C MET A 124 10.71 -9.32 9.68
N PRO A 125 10.68 -10.45 10.40
CA PRO A 125 9.56 -11.37 10.33
C PRO A 125 8.29 -10.73 10.90
N HIS A 126 7.13 -11.19 10.41
CA HIS A 126 5.84 -10.62 10.77
C HIS A 126 5.40 -10.99 12.19
N HIS A 127 5.94 -12.08 12.71
CA HIS A 127 5.64 -12.56 14.05
C HIS A 127 6.91 -12.92 14.82
N ALA A 128 6.95 -12.58 16.11
CA ALA A 128 8.08 -12.93 16.97
C ALA A 128 8.33 -14.45 17.01
N SER A 129 7.28 -15.26 16.93
CA SER A 129 7.38 -16.72 16.86
C SER A 129 8.12 -17.25 15.62
N GLU A 130 8.17 -16.47 14.53
CA GLU A 130 8.93 -16.81 13.32
C GLU A 130 10.41 -16.56 13.49
N LEU A 131 10.78 -15.51 14.21
CA LEU A 131 12.17 -15.23 14.56
C LEU A 131 12.71 -16.25 15.54
N GLY A 132 11.98 -16.54 16.61
CA GLY A 132 12.48 -17.28 17.75
C GLY A 132 13.68 -16.57 18.41
N THR A 133 14.75 -17.33 18.69
CA THR A 133 16.02 -16.82 19.25
C THR A 133 17.22 -17.33 18.45
N PRO A 134 17.36 -16.95 17.18
CA PRO A 134 18.42 -17.49 16.33
C PRO A 134 19.79 -16.93 16.74
N SER A 135 20.82 -17.76 16.66
CA SER A 135 22.18 -17.39 17.06
C SER A 135 22.82 -16.27 16.23
N TRP A 136 22.29 -16.00 15.04
CA TRP A 136 22.75 -14.91 14.18
C TRP A 136 22.24 -13.54 14.63
N ALA A 137 21.06 -13.46 15.26
CA ALA A 137 20.45 -12.19 15.66
C ALA A 137 21.16 -11.65 16.91
N GLN A 138 21.87 -10.55 16.72
CA GLN A 138 22.64 -9.90 17.78
C GLN A 138 21.91 -8.71 18.39
N GLU A 139 21.20 -7.95 17.56
CA GLU A 139 20.45 -6.76 17.98
C GLU A 139 19.00 -6.93 17.59
N VAL A 140 18.07 -6.86 18.53
CA VAL A 140 16.62 -7.04 18.27
C VAL A 140 15.83 -5.97 19.00
N VAL A 141 14.88 -5.36 18.30
CA VAL A 141 13.78 -4.57 18.83
C VAL A 141 12.48 -5.04 18.20
N SER A 142 11.35 -4.82 18.86
CA SER A 142 10.06 -5.31 18.39
C SER A 142 8.99 -4.22 18.45
N GLY A 143 7.93 -4.40 17.69
CA GLY A 143 6.80 -3.49 17.69
C GLY A 143 5.51 -4.15 17.25
N HIS A 144 4.44 -3.41 17.27
CA HIS A 144 3.15 -3.80 16.69
C HIS A 144 2.26 -2.58 16.44
N PRO A 145 1.32 -2.68 15.51
CA PRO A 145 1.18 -3.74 14.51
C PRO A 145 2.22 -3.63 13.38
N THR A 146 2.33 -4.69 12.60
CA THR A 146 2.96 -4.64 11.27
C THR A 146 2.20 -3.63 10.40
N LEU A 147 2.92 -2.77 9.70
CA LEU A 147 2.37 -1.75 8.81
C LEU A 147 2.45 -2.16 7.34
N LEU A 148 3.63 -2.64 6.95
CA LEU A 148 3.93 -3.18 5.62
C LEU A 148 4.52 -4.56 5.76
N ALA A 149 4.16 -5.44 4.84
CA ALA A 149 4.66 -6.79 4.72
C ALA A 149 4.88 -7.11 3.24
N ALA A 150 6.12 -7.37 2.83
CA ALA A 150 6.49 -7.63 1.44
C ALA A 150 5.90 -6.57 0.47
N GLY A 151 6.00 -5.29 0.82
CA GLY A 151 5.45 -4.17 0.07
C GLY A 151 3.93 -4.00 0.15
N GLN A 152 3.22 -4.90 0.82
CA GLN A 152 1.77 -4.84 0.96
C GLN A 152 1.35 -4.17 2.26
N VAL A 153 0.27 -3.39 2.20
CA VAL A 153 -0.31 -2.75 3.39
C VAL A 153 -0.99 -3.81 4.26
N VAL A 154 -0.58 -3.89 5.52
CA VAL A 154 -1.25 -4.71 6.53
C VAL A 154 -2.31 -3.87 7.22
N GLY A 155 -3.57 -4.12 6.90
CA GLY A 155 -4.69 -3.41 7.52
C GLY A 155 -4.93 -3.85 8.96
N ASN A 156 -5.13 -2.87 9.84
CA ASN A 156 -5.44 -3.09 11.26
C ASN A 156 -6.80 -2.46 11.63
N PRO A 157 -7.91 -2.87 10.97
CA PRO A 157 -9.21 -2.25 11.17
C PRO A 157 -9.74 -2.56 12.58
N GLY A 158 -10.22 -1.51 13.26
CA GLY A 158 -10.86 -1.65 14.58
C GLY A 158 -9.93 -1.64 15.78
N ASP A 159 -8.61 -1.65 15.60
CA ASP A 159 -7.68 -1.45 16.70
C ASP A 159 -7.66 0.04 17.13
N PRO A 160 -8.01 0.39 18.38
CA PRO A 160 -7.96 1.76 18.87
C PRO A 160 -6.57 2.39 18.81
N LEU A 161 -5.50 1.59 18.90
CA LEU A 161 -4.14 2.05 18.69
C LEU A 161 -3.97 2.61 17.28
N CYS A 162 -4.60 1.98 16.28
CA CYS A 162 -4.43 2.31 14.88
C CYS A 162 -5.40 3.36 14.35
N THR A 163 -6.64 3.37 14.83
CA THR A 163 -7.69 4.28 14.34
C THR A 163 -7.53 5.72 14.81
N ASN A 164 -6.87 5.94 15.96
CA ASN A 164 -6.66 7.26 16.51
C ASN A 164 -5.30 7.85 16.10
N ARG A 165 -5.26 9.19 15.97
CA ARG A 165 -4.00 9.90 15.70
C ARG A 165 -3.19 10.03 16.98
N HIS A 166 -1.94 9.58 16.91
CA HIS A 166 -0.97 9.64 17.98
C HIS A 166 0.40 10.10 17.45
N PRO A 167 1.31 10.66 18.31
CA PRO A 167 2.73 10.62 18.01
C PRO A 167 3.13 9.17 17.77
N ARG A 168 3.96 8.92 16.75
CA ARG A 168 4.35 7.56 16.37
C ARG A 168 5.82 7.45 16.07
N THR A 169 6.36 6.28 16.33
CA THR A 169 7.65 5.82 15.82
C THR A 169 7.39 4.58 14.97
N ALA A 170 8.01 4.47 13.81
CA ALA A 170 8.00 3.27 12.99
C ALA A 170 9.39 3.00 12.44
N ILE A 171 9.68 1.72 12.23
CA ILE A 171 10.93 1.24 11.64
C ILE A 171 10.56 0.33 10.47
N GLY A 172 11.33 0.38 9.39
CA GLY A 172 11.15 -0.47 8.22
C GLY A 172 12.44 -0.69 7.48
N LEU A 173 12.41 -1.64 6.56
CA LEU A 173 13.51 -1.99 5.66
C LEU A 173 13.09 -1.74 4.21
N SER A 174 14.04 -1.33 3.38
CA SER A 174 13.92 -1.41 1.92
C SER A 174 13.87 -2.87 1.48
N GLN A 175 13.41 -3.11 0.27
CA GLN A 175 13.26 -4.44 -0.30
C GLN A 175 14.56 -5.23 -0.34
N ASP A 176 15.69 -4.57 -0.63
CA ASP A 176 17.03 -5.16 -0.62
C ASP A 176 17.67 -5.24 0.78
N HIS A 177 16.93 -4.90 1.85
CA HIS A 177 17.35 -4.84 3.23
C HIS A 177 18.58 -3.94 3.50
N ARG A 178 18.99 -3.12 2.52
CA ARG A 178 20.18 -2.27 2.63
C ARG A 178 19.91 -0.91 3.25
N THR A 179 18.65 -0.47 3.23
CA THR A 179 18.23 0.79 3.83
C THR A 179 17.29 0.56 4.99
N LEU A 180 17.70 1.01 6.17
CA LEU A 180 16.83 1.11 7.33
C LEU A 180 16.12 2.46 7.30
N ILE A 181 14.80 2.42 7.43
CA ILE A 181 13.94 3.60 7.40
C ILE A 181 13.32 3.78 8.78
N VAL A 182 13.55 4.93 9.38
CA VAL A 182 13.03 5.26 10.72
C VAL A 182 12.21 6.52 10.64
N VAL A 183 10.96 6.45 11.06
CA VAL A 183 10.04 7.58 11.05
C VAL A 183 9.60 7.91 12.47
N VAL A 184 9.67 9.19 12.83
CA VAL A 184 9.06 9.72 14.06
C VAL A 184 8.13 10.87 13.69
N ALA A 185 6.85 10.74 14.04
CA ALA A 185 5.83 11.75 13.83
C ALA A 185 5.42 12.37 15.18
N ASP A 186 5.42 13.68 15.23
CA ASP A 186 4.84 14.42 16.36
C ASP A 186 3.32 14.31 16.38
N GLY A 187 2.73 14.56 17.53
CA GLY A 187 1.28 14.57 17.66
C GLY A 187 0.81 15.23 18.95
N ARG A 188 -0.52 15.29 19.13
CA ARG A 188 -1.18 15.83 20.32
C ARG A 188 -0.84 17.30 20.61
N ARG A 189 -0.51 18.08 19.56
CA ARG A 189 -0.22 19.50 19.67
C ARG A 189 -0.75 20.30 18.48
N PRO A 190 -0.95 21.62 18.60
CA PRO A 190 -1.29 22.47 17.47
C PRO A 190 -0.24 22.34 16.34
N GLY A 191 -0.69 22.17 15.12
CA GLY A 191 0.18 21.96 13.94
C GLY A 191 0.74 20.55 13.78
N ALA A 192 0.53 19.66 14.76
CA ALA A 192 0.87 18.24 14.64
C ALA A 192 -0.17 17.36 15.35
N ALA A 193 -1.14 16.88 14.60
CA ALA A 193 -2.22 16.05 15.13
C ALA A 193 -1.74 14.63 15.50
N GLY A 194 -0.67 14.17 14.87
CA GLY A 194 -0.20 12.79 14.88
C GLY A 194 -0.75 11.99 13.69
N LEU A 195 -0.42 10.72 13.64
CA LEU A 195 -0.79 9.81 12.56
C LEU A 195 -1.64 8.63 13.07
N THR A 196 -2.57 8.15 12.26
CA THR A 196 -3.15 6.80 12.37
C THR A 196 -2.12 5.77 11.91
N CYS A 197 -2.37 4.46 12.11
CA CYS A 197 -1.47 3.44 11.52
C CYS A 197 -1.48 3.50 10.00
N ASP A 198 -2.64 3.67 9.37
CA ASP A 198 -2.74 3.77 7.91
C ASP A 198 -1.94 4.96 7.37
N GLU A 199 -2.04 6.14 8.01
CA GLU A 199 -1.24 7.30 7.63
C GLU A 199 0.26 7.06 7.83
N MET A 200 0.67 6.37 8.91
CA MET A 200 2.07 5.98 9.11
C MET A 200 2.52 4.98 8.05
N THR A 201 1.66 4.03 7.68
CA THR A 201 1.95 3.07 6.59
C THR A 201 2.25 3.80 5.28
N TYR A 202 1.42 4.79 4.91
CA TYR A 202 1.68 5.62 3.72
C TYR A 202 3.00 6.39 3.80
N VAL A 203 3.34 6.92 4.98
CA VAL A 203 4.62 7.61 5.19
C VAL A 203 5.79 6.64 5.02
N MET A 204 5.71 5.43 5.60
CA MET A 204 6.73 4.40 5.46
C MET A 204 6.90 3.94 4.02
N ALA A 205 5.80 3.64 3.31
CA ALA A 205 5.83 3.25 1.90
C ALA A 205 6.41 4.38 1.02
N ALA A 206 6.00 5.63 1.23
CA ALA A 206 6.55 6.78 0.51
C ALA A 206 8.03 7.05 0.82
N ALA A 207 8.51 6.59 1.97
CA ALA A 207 9.92 6.62 2.34
C ALA A 207 10.73 5.45 1.75
N GLY A 208 10.08 4.49 1.06
CA GLY A 208 10.73 3.35 0.42
C GLY A 208 10.80 2.09 1.28
N ALA A 209 10.01 2.00 2.35
CA ALA A 209 9.92 0.78 3.14
C ALA A 209 9.14 -0.31 2.38
N PHE A 210 9.69 -1.51 2.36
CA PHE A 210 9.08 -2.73 1.87
C PHE A 210 8.43 -3.49 3.03
N ASP A 211 9.14 -3.60 4.15
CA ASP A 211 8.60 -4.08 5.42
C ASP A 211 8.63 -2.95 6.45
N ALA A 212 7.61 -2.87 7.31
CA ALA A 212 7.54 -1.84 8.34
C ALA A 212 6.70 -2.26 9.54
N VAL A 213 7.13 -1.85 10.73
CA VAL A 213 6.43 -2.06 11.99
C VAL A 213 6.27 -0.75 12.77
N ASN A 214 5.13 -0.59 13.43
CA ASN A 214 4.89 0.49 14.37
C ASN A 214 5.53 0.16 15.72
N MET A 215 6.31 1.08 16.25
CA MET A 215 6.95 0.99 17.56
C MET A 215 6.08 1.67 18.62
N ASP A 216 6.52 1.70 19.90
CA ASP A 216 5.84 2.48 20.92
C ASP A 216 5.77 3.95 20.52
N GLY A 217 4.61 4.54 20.76
CA GLY A 217 4.27 5.87 20.36
C GLY A 217 3.91 6.80 21.52
N GLY A 218 3.05 7.78 21.22
CA GLY A 218 2.62 8.73 22.24
C GLY A 218 3.77 9.50 22.84
N GLY A 219 3.87 9.49 24.18
CA GLY A 219 4.94 10.18 24.91
C GLY A 219 6.32 9.56 24.74
N SER A 220 6.39 8.32 24.25
CA SER A 220 7.64 7.60 24.00
C SER A 220 8.30 8.01 22.68
N ALA A 221 7.51 8.47 21.67
CA ALA A 221 8.02 8.83 20.35
C ALA A 221 9.12 9.90 20.45
N THR A 222 10.36 9.50 20.18
CA THR A 222 11.53 10.37 20.30
C THR A 222 12.63 9.94 19.31
N MET A 223 13.14 10.90 18.54
CA MET A 223 14.32 10.75 17.69
C MET A 223 15.41 11.71 18.14
N VAL A 224 16.59 11.18 18.37
CA VAL A 224 17.81 11.95 18.68
C VAL A 224 18.79 11.81 17.52
N VAL A 225 19.36 12.90 17.06
CA VAL A 225 20.41 12.91 16.02
C VAL A 225 21.49 13.91 16.43
N ASN A 226 22.72 13.45 16.50
CA ASN A 226 23.89 14.23 16.95
C ASN A 226 23.65 14.92 18.30
N GLY A 227 23.13 14.14 19.26
CA GLY A 227 22.84 14.61 20.63
C GLY A 227 21.64 15.54 20.74
N THR A 228 20.93 15.84 19.65
CA THR A 228 19.79 16.76 19.63
C THR A 228 18.50 16.00 19.38
N VAL A 229 17.47 16.20 20.23
CA VAL A 229 16.11 15.71 19.98
C VAL A 229 15.54 16.44 18.77
N LYS A 230 15.05 15.71 17.78
CA LYS A 230 14.54 16.28 16.52
C LYS A 230 13.07 16.61 16.60
N ASN A 231 12.28 15.73 17.15
CA ASN A 231 10.84 15.87 17.31
C ASN A 231 10.49 16.56 18.64
N GLN A 232 9.21 16.79 18.90
CA GLN A 232 8.71 17.35 20.14
C GLN A 232 7.91 16.31 20.93
N PRO A 233 8.52 15.63 21.95
CA PRO A 233 7.83 14.63 22.74
C PRO A 233 6.53 15.16 23.36
N SER A 234 5.42 14.44 23.19
CA SER A 234 4.08 14.90 23.58
C SER A 234 3.86 15.04 25.09
N ASP A 235 4.71 14.42 25.91
CA ASP A 235 4.69 14.58 27.38
C ASP A 235 5.40 15.87 27.84
N GLY A 236 5.88 16.71 26.90
CA GLY A 236 6.64 17.93 27.20
C GLY A 236 8.12 17.68 27.50
N SER A 237 8.50 16.44 27.74
CA SER A 237 9.88 15.94 27.91
C SER A 237 9.97 14.49 27.42
N GLN A 238 11.20 14.02 27.19
CA GLN A 238 11.41 12.62 26.82
C GLN A 238 10.97 11.68 27.94
N ARG A 239 10.25 10.65 27.59
CA ARG A 239 9.90 9.55 28.50
C ARG A 239 11.06 8.57 28.61
N SER A 240 11.24 7.97 29.79
CA SER A 240 12.06 6.77 29.95
C SER A 240 11.31 5.58 29.34
N VAL A 241 11.91 4.86 28.41
CA VAL A 241 11.28 3.80 27.61
C VAL A 241 11.90 2.43 27.88
N GLY A 242 11.27 1.36 27.43
CA GLY A 242 11.73 -0.02 27.61
C GLY A 242 13.08 -0.26 26.98
N ASN A 243 13.18 0.01 25.69
CA ASN A 243 14.41 -0.14 24.92
C ASN A 243 14.52 0.92 23.81
N HIS A 244 15.61 0.88 23.08
CA HIS A 244 16.00 1.83 22.06
C HIS A 244 16.72 1.11 20.93
N LEU A 245 16.73 1.75 19.75
CA LEU A 245 17.61 1.39 18.63
C LEU A 245 18.55 2.56 18.37
N ALA A 246 19.86 2.31 18.42
CA ALA A 246 20.91 3.29 18.21
C ALA A 246 21.66 3.03 16.91
N PHE A 247 22.13 4.11 16.26
CA PHE A 247 22.80 4.09 14.97
C PHE A 247 24.17 4.74 15.09
N PHE A 248 25.18 4.04 14.62
CA PHE A 248 26.56 4.47 14.58
C PHE A 248 27.00 4.71 13.13
N ALA A 249 27.89 5.66 12.94
CA ALA A 249 28.42 6.00 11.62
C ALA A 249 29.84 6.55 11.80
N SER A 250 30.82 5.65 11.94
CA SER A 250 32.23 6.04 12.07
C SER A 250 32.84 6.60 10.79
N GLY A 251 32.17 6.36 9.64
CA GLY A 251 32.65 6.75 8.32
C GLY A 251 33.84 5.93 7.80
N SER A 252 34.22 4.87 8.51
CA SER A 252 35.34 4.00 8.11
C SER A 252 35.13 2.56 8.56
N GLY A 253 35.73 1.63 7.83
CA GLY A 253 35.59 0.19 8.06
C GLY A 253 34.34 -0.43 7.42
N PRO A 254 34.20 -1.76 7.46
CA PRO A 254 33.03 -2.45 6.95
C PRO A 254 31.81 -2.16 7.84
N SER A 255 30.64 -2.22 7.27
CA SER A 255 29.38 -2.25 8.00
C SER A 255 29.07 -3.70 8.38
N PRO A 256 28.91 -4.03 9.66
CA PRO A 256 28.67 -5.41 10.06
C PRO A 256 27.28 -5.94 9.67
N GLN A 257 26.31 -5.06 9.52
CA GLN A 257 24.93 -5.41 9.16
C GLN A 257 24.62 -5.23 7.67
N CYS A 258 25.61 -4.91 6.80
CA CYS A 258 25.37 -4.86 5.37
C CYS A 258 25.04 -6.27 4.87
N PRO A 259 23.82 -6.53 4.38
CA PRO A 259 23.50 -7.84 3.86
C PRO A 259 24.20 -8.06 2.51
N ASP A 260 24.96 -9.15 2.39
CA ASP A 260 25.29 -9.74 1.10
C ASP A 260 24.11 -10.63 0.68
N PHE A 261 22.95 -9.98 0.50
CA PHE A 261 21.70 -10.69 0.44
C PHE A 261 21.37 -11.05 -1.01
N VAL A 262 21.38 -12.34 -1.30
CA VAL A 262 20.57 -12.93 -2.37
C VAL A 262 19.55 -13.81 -1.63
N ASP A 263 18.27 -13.46 -1.73
CA ASP A 263 17.20 -14.26 -1.11
C ASP A 263 17.33 -15.71 -1.57
N PRO A 264 17.27 -16.70 -0.66
CA PRO A 264 17.30 -18.12 -1.03
C PRO A 264 16.26 -18.51 -2.08
N ILE A 265 15.15 -17.81 -2.16
CA ILE A 265 14.11 -17.98 -3.18
C ILE A 265 14.63 -17.67 -4.58
N CYS A 266 15.59 -16.75 -4.69
CA CYS A 266 16.24 -16.40 -5.95
C CYS A 266 17.25 -17.45 -6.43
N ASP A 267 17.46 -18.54 -5.66
CA ASP A 267 18.27 -19.73 -6.00
C ASP A 267 19.68 -19.40 -6.53
N GLY A 268 20.27 -18.32 -6.00
CA GLY A 268 21.58 -17.81 -6.41
C GLY A 268 21.57 -16.99 -7.71
N ASP A 269 20.40 -16.77 -8.32
CA ASP A 269 20.23 -15.87 -9.48
C ASP A 269 19.59 -14.56 -9.05
N ALA A 270 20.36 -13.49 -8.99
CA ALA A 270 19.90 -12.17 -8.56
C ALA A 270 18.78 -11.57 -9.44
N ASN A 271 18.61 -12.07 -10.67
CA ASN A 271 17.58 -11.59 -11.61
C ASN A 271 16.69 -12.74 -12.09
N LEU A 272 16.40 -13.68 -11.20
CA LEU A 272 15.58 -14.86 -11.52
C LEU A 272 14.20 -14.47 -12.05
N GLN A 273 13.83 -15.05 -13.18
CA GLN A 273 12.49 -14.97 -13.77
C GLN A 273 11.97 -16.39 -13.93
N ARG A 274 11.06 -16.82 -13.06
CA ARG A 274 10.63 -18.22 -13.03
C ARG A 274 9.12 -18.36 -12.92
N CYS A 275 8.56 -19.21 -13.80
CA CYS A 275 7.23 -19.76 -13.70
C CYS A 275 7.33 -21.27 -13.51
N GLU A 276 6.78 -21.80 -12.42
CA GLU A 276 6.65 -23.24 -12.17
C GLU A 276 5.18 -23.60 -11.95
N GLY A 277 4.50 -24.03 -13.02
CA GLY A 277 3.06 -24.23 -12.99
C GLY A 277 2.32 -22.90 -12.85
N THR A 278 1.65 -22.70 -11.72
CA THR A 278 0.99 -21.42 -11.37
C THR A 278 1.85 -20.53 -10.48
N GLU A 279 3.01 -21.02 -10.02
CA GLU A 279 3.87 -20.24 -9.14
C GLU A 279 4.77 -19.28 -9.93
N VAL A 280 4.73 -18.01 -9.55
CA VAL A 280 5.61 -16.94 -10.06
C VAL A 280 6.70 -16.64 -9.04
N THR A 281 7.93 -16.55 -9.51
CA THR A 281 9.06 -16.02 -8.75
C THR A 281 9.86 -15.09 -9.65
N ARG A 282 9.97 -13.83 -9.25
CA ARG A 282 10.78 -12.84 -9.93
C ARG A 282 11.70 -12.17 -8.91
N CYS A 283 12.98 -12.14 -9.22
CA CYS A 283 13.99 -11.46 -8.40
C CYS A 283 14.60 -10.30 -9.18
N ASP A 284 14.93 -9.24 -8.46
CA ASP A 284 15.70 -8.10 -8.93
C ASP A 284 16.81 -7.82 -7.92
N GLU A 285 18.06 -7.76 -8.39
CA GLU A 285 19.25 -7.59 -7.55
C GLU A 285 19.30 -8.56 -6.34
N GLY A 286 18.77 -9.77 -6.49
CA GLY A 286 18.77 -10.81 -5.47
C GLY A 286 17.61 -10.76 -4.47
N VAL A 287 16.63 -9.89 -4.69
CA VAL A 287 15.43 -9.76 -3.84
C VAL A 287 14.19 -10.17 -4.63
N PRO A 288 13.28 -10.99 -4.06
CA PRO A 288 12.03 -11.32 -4.73
C PRO A 288 11.13 -10.08 -4.84
N VAL A 289 10.89 -9.63 -6.08
CA VAL A 289 9.98 -8.52 -6.40
C VAL A 289 8.58 -9.01 -6.73
N ALA A 290 8.44 -10.28 -7.10
CA ALA A 290 7.16 -10.96 -7.21
C ALA A 290 7.31 -12.42 -6.79
N GLN A 291 6.45 -12.87 -5.89
CA GLN A 291 6.35 -14.25 -5.44
C GLN A 291 4.89 -14.56 -5.10
N GLY A 292 4.38 -15.67 -5.60
CA GLY A 292 3.03 -16.09 -5.26
C GLY A 292 2.52 -17.19 -6.16
N ASP A 293 1.36 -17.74 -5.79
CA ASP A 293 0.62 -18.71 -6.59
C ASP A 293 -0.47 -17.99 -7.37
N CYS A 294 -0.25 -17.79 -8.67
CA CYS A 294 -1.23 -17.21 -9.59
C CYS A 294 -2.53 -18.04 -9.60
N GLY A 295 -2.44 -19.33 -9.33
CA GLY A 295 -3.59 -20.25 -9.28
C GLY A 295 -4.59 -19.92 -8.17
N PHE A 296 -4.19 -19.19 -7.13
CA PHE A 296 -5.10 -18.70 -6.10
C PHE A 296 -6.19 -17.78 -6.68
N PHE A 297 -5.87 -17.06 -7.76
CA PHE A 297 -6.81 -16.22 -8.50
C PHE A 297 -7.32 -16.88 -9.79
N GLY A 298 -7.05 -18.19 -9.97
CA GLY A 298 -7.34 -18.90 -11.22
C GLY A 298 -6.44 -18.49 -12.40
N ALA A 299 -5.40 -17.70 -12.14
CA ALA A 299 -4.46 -17.21 -13.14
C ALA A 299 -3.34 -18.23 -13.44
N GLY A 300 -2.71 -18.10 -14.59
CA GLY A 300 -1.47 -18.81 -14.91
C GLY A 300 -0.25 -17.93 -14.66
N CYS A 301 0.94 -18.53 -14.67
CA CYS A 301 2.19 -17.80 -14.67
C CYS A 301 2.76 -17.75 -16.08
N SER A 302 3.30 -16.59 -16.50
CA SER A 302 3.96 -16.39 -17.78
C SER A 302 5.29 -15.67 -17.62
N THR A 303 6.21 -15.94 -18.52
CA THR A 303 7.49 -15.22 -18.68
C THR A 303 7.56 -14.48 -20.02
N ALA A 304 6.44 -14.30 -20.71
CA ALA A 304 6.39 -13.50 -21.92
C ALA A 304 6.79 -12.05 -21.62
N GLY A 305 7.42 -11.37 -22.56
CA GLY A 305 7.99 -10.04 -22.30
C GLY A 305 9.29 -10.03 -21.48
N GLY A 306 9.77 -11.18 -21.00
CA GLY A 306 11.03 -11.32 -20.26
C GLY A 306 10.91 -11.19 -18.75
N GLU A 307 9.72 -10.96 -18.21
CA GLU A 307 9.46 -10.88 -16.77
C GLU A 307 8.41 -11.92 -16.33
N ALA A 308 8.68 -12.62 -15.24
CA ALA A 308 7.72 -13.57 -14.68
C ALA A 308 6.57 -12.84 -13.99
N HIS A 309 5.33 -13.12 -14.37
CA HIS A 309 4.13 -12.49 -13.81
C HIS A 309 2.89 -13.38 -13.91
N CYS A 310 1.85 -13.02 -13.19
CA CYS A 310 0.56 -13.73 -13.26
C CYS A 310 -0.27 -13.21 -14.43
N VAL A 311 -0.88 -14.13 -15.18
CA VAL A 311 -1.76 -13.83 -16.31
C VAL A 311 -3.16 -14.35 -16.02
N HIS A 312 -4.16 -13.49 -16.16
CA HIS A 312 -5.55 -13.84 -15.91
C HIS A 312 -6.02 -14.96 -16.84
N PRO A 313 -6.81 -15.95 -16.37
CA PRO A 313 -7.20 -17.11 -17.17
C PRO A 313 -7.97 -16.75 -18.43
N TYR A 314 -8.76 -15.68 -18.43
CA TYR A 314 -9.46 -15.22 -19.63
C TYR A 314 -8.50 -14.71 -20.71
N CYS A 315 -7.37 -14.10 -20.33
CA CYS A 315 -6.33 -13.72 -21.29
C CYS A 315 -5.70 -14.95 -21.93
N LEU A 316 -5.29 -15.92 -21.13
CA LEU A 316 -4.68 -17.16 -21.62
C LEU A 316 -5.61 -17.97 -22.54
N LEU A 317 -6.93 -17.97 -22.24
CA LEU A 317 -7.91 -18.78 -22.98
C LEU A 317 -8.37 -18.12 -24.28
N ASN A 318 -8.43 -16.80 -24.34
CA ASN A 318 -9.04 -16.07 -25.45
C ASN A 318 -8.03 -15.39 -26.37
N LEU A 319 -6.77 -15.27 -25.97
CA LEU A 319 -5.70 -14.65 -26.75
C LEU A 319 -4.60 -15.64 -27.18
N ASP A 320 -4.95 -16.94 -27.34
CA ASP A 320 -4.00 -18.01 -27.73
C ASP A 320 -2.70 -18.04 -26.91
N GLY A 321 -2.81 -17.73 -25.61
CA GLY A 321 -1.68 -17.59 -24.70
C GLY A 321 -1.02 -16.21 -24.72
N GLY A 322 -1.64 -15.25 -25.39
CA GLY A 322 -1.25 -13.83 -25.36
C GLY A 322 -1.61 -13.15 -24.05
N GLU A 323 -0.96 -12.06 -23.77
CA GLU A 323 -1.11 -11.29 -22.53
C GLU A 323 -1.71 -9.92 -22.77
N ASP A 324 -1.68 -9.48 -24.01
CA ASP A 324 -2.20 -8.20 -24.47
C ASP A 324 -3.18 -8.41 -25.62
N GLY A 325 -4.29 -7.70 -25.56
CA GLY A 325 -5.33 -7.75 -26.59
C GLY A 325 -6.72 -7.60 -26.04
N SER A 326 -7.71 -7.65 -26.93
CA SER A 326 -9.12 -7.62 -26.54
C SER A 326 -9.90 -8.73 -27.26
N PHE A 327 -10.98 -9.21 -26.62
CA PHE A 327 -11.84 -10.27 -27.15
C PHE A 327 -13.29 -10.07 -26.70
N CYS A 328 -14.21 -10.65 -27.42
CA CYS A 328 -15.62 -10.63 -27.04
C CYS A 328 -15.95 -11.77 -26.09
N GLN A 329 -16.62 -11.44 -24.98
CA GLN A 329 -17.22 -12.39 -24.07
C GLN A 329 -18.69 -12.04 -23.86
N ASP A 330 -19.58 -12.78 -24.52
CA ASP A 330 -21.03 -12.50 -24.55
C ASP A 330 -21.33 -11.06 -25.02
N ALA A 331 -21.85 -10.21 -24.14
CA ALA A 331 -22.15 -8.81 -24.42
C ALA A 331 -21.11 -7.85 -23.83
N SER A 332 -19.92 -8.34 -23.53
CA SER A 332 -18.83 -7.57 -22.91
C SER A 332 -17.56 -7.66 -23.76
N VAL A 333 -16.75 -6.61 -23.70
CA VAL A 333 -15.38 -6.61 -24.19
C VAL A 333 -14.47 -6.97 -23.03
N GLY A 334 -13.75 -8.07 -23.13
CA GLY A 334 -12.62 -8.42 -22.28
C GLY A 334 -11.35 -7.81 -22.86
N THR A 335 -10.60 -7.06 -22.06
CA THR A 335 -9.32 -6.46 -22.44
C THR A 335 -8.24 -6.99 -21.51
N CYS A 336 -7.13 -7.41 -22.08
CA CYS A 336 -5.93 -7.82 -21.36
C CYS A 336 -4.80 -6.81 -21.64
N ALA A 337 -4.11 -6.40 -20.59
CA ALA A 337 -2.92 -5.58 -20.67
C ALA A 337 -1.89 -6.12 -19.67
N LEU A 338 -0.74 -6.58 -20.18
CA LEU A 338 0.29 -7.25 -19.38
C LEU A 338 -0.30 -8.36 -18.49
N GLY A 339 -1.21 -9.18 -19.07
CA GLY A 339 -1.88 -10.26 -18.36
C GLY A 339 -2.98 -9.86 -17.37
N VAL A 340 -3.21 -8.56 -17.16
CA VAL A 340 -4.30 -8.06 -16.32
C VAL A 340 -5.59 -7.96 -17.11
N PHE A 341 -6.64 -8.64 -16.64
CA PHE A 341 -7.95 -8.64 -17.28
C PHE A 341 -8.83 -7.52 -16.75
N SER A 342 -9.53 -6.85 -17.68
CA SER A 342 -10.62 -5.93 -17.39
C SER A 342 -11.79 -6.22 -18.31
N GLU A 343 -13.02 -5.89 -17.89
CA GLU A 343 -14.25 -6.16 -18.64
C GLU A 343 -15.07 -4.89 -18.74
N ALA A 344 -15.57 -4.59 -19.94
CA ALA A 344 -16.50 -3.52 -20.22
C ALA A 344 -17.79 -4.09 -20.78
N ASN A 345 -18.94 -3.85 -20.14
CA ASN A 345 -20.23 -4.35 -20.57
C ASN A 345 -20.85 -3.44 -21.63
N CYS A 346 -20.91 -3.90 -22.87
CA CYS A 346 -21.51 -3.19 -23.99
C CYS A 346 -23.03 -2.98 -23.83
N GLY A 347 -23.72 -3.85 -23.11
CA GLY A 347 -25.16 -3.74 -22.87
C GLY A 347 -25.57 -2.49 -22.10
N ALA A 348 -24.65 -1.88 -21.34
CA ALA A 348 -24.88 -0.59 -20.67
C ALA A 348 -25.14 0.56 -21.65
N PHE A 349 -24.71 0.41 -22.91
CA PHE A 349 -24.84 1.39 -23.98
C PHE A 349 -25.72 0.86 -25.13
N ALA A 350 -26.59 -0.13 -24.86
CA ALA A 350 -27.37 -0.86 -25.90
C ALA A 350 -26.48 -1.43 -27.02
N GLY A 351 -25.23 -1.83 -26.67
CA GLY A 351 -24.26 -2.34 -27.62
C GLY A 351 -24.09 -3.86 -27.53
N LEU A 352 -23.42 -4.38 -28.53
CA LEU A 352 -22.92 -5.76 -28.63
C LEU A 352 -21.39 -5.69 -28.72
N CYS A 353 -20.71 -6.75 -28.29
CA CYS A 353 -19.29 -6.86 -28.56
C CYS A 353 -19.07 -7.31 -30.02
N SER A 354 -18.12 -6.68 -30.69
CA SER A 354 -17.70 -6.99 -32.05
C SER A 354 -16.18 -7.19 -32.15
N GLU A 355 -15.76 -8.17 -32.94
CA GLU A 355 -14.37 -8.41 -33.32
C GLU A 355 -14.15 -8.11 -34.82
N ALA A 356 -15.08 -7.38 -35.44
CA ALA A 356 -15.05 -7.03 -36.86
C ALA A 356 -14.11 -5.84 -37.11
N GLY A 357 -12.88 -6.13 -37.44
CA GLY A 357 -11.84 -5.12 -37.77
C GLY A 357 -10.59 -5.76 -38.34
N GLY A 358 -10.42 -7.08 -38.13
CA GLY A 358 -9.41 -7.89 -38.82
C GLY A 358 -7.99 -7.84 -38.25
N GLY A 359 -7.80 -7.35 -37.04
CA GLY A 359 -6.58 -7.52 -36.25
C GLY A 359 -6.87 -8.32 -34.98
N ASP A 360 -5.90 -9.05 -34.48
CA ASP A 360 -6.04 -9.95 -33.32
C ASP A 360 -6.32 -9.23 -31.99
N ASP A 361 -6.59 -7.89 -32.02
CA ASP A 361 -6.57 -7.04 -30.81
C ASP A 361 -7.70 -6.01 -30.72
N ASP A 362 -8.77 -6.07 -31.54
CA ASP A 362 -9.71 -4.96 -31.68
C ASP A 362 -11.16 -5.26 -31.27
N ALA A 363 -11.40 -6.12 -30.29
CA ALA A 363 -12.75 -6.28 -29.76
C ALA A 363 -13.21 -4.98 -29.09
N HIS A 364 -14.40 -4.49 -29.50
CA HIS A 364 -14.97 -3.26 -29.00
C HIS A 364 -16.50 -3.31 -28.94
N CYS A 365 -17.11 -2.34 -28.26
CA CYS A 365 -18.56 -2.25 -28.20
C CYS A 365 -19.14 -1.58 -29.45
N VAL A 366 -20.11 -2.22 -30.08
CA VAL A 366 -20.84 -1.70 -31.22
C VAL A 366 -22.34 -1.53 -30.88
N HIS A 367 -22.90 -0.39 -31.13
CA HIS A 367 -24.33 -0.15 -30.88
C HIS A 367 -25.20 -1.12 -31.68
N VAL A 368 -26.20 -1.75 -31.02
CA VAL A 368 -27.04 -2.79 -31.64
C VAL A 368 -27.70 -2.37 -32.96
N LEU A 369 -28.05 -1.09 -33.11
CA LEU A 369 -28.61 -0.58 -34.34
C LEU A 369 -27.58 -0.47 -35.47
N CYS A 370 -26.32 -0.20 -35.18
CA CYS A 370 -25.24 -0.22 -36.17
C CYS A 370 -25.04 -1.67 -36.66
N HIS A 371 -24.83 -2.58 -35.76
CA HIS A 371 -24.64 -4.00 -36.11
C HIS A 371 -25.79 -4.59 -36.91
N SER A 372 -27.05 -4.30 -36.54
CA SER A 372 -28.24 -4.85 -37.18
C SER A 372 -28.52 -4.27 -38.56
N ASN A 373 -28.20 -2.99 -38.79
CA ASN A 373 -28.57 -2.29 -40.03
C ASN A 373 -27.40 -2.21 -41.03
N LEU A 374 -26.17 -2.42 -40.60
CA LEU A 374 -24.98 -2.39 -41.46
C LEU A 374 -24.40 -3.79 -41.75
N ASN A 375 -25.23 -4.86 -41.61
CA ASN A 375 -24.81 -6.28 -41.82
C ASN A 375 -23.58 -6.68 -41.03
N GLY A 376 -23.51 -6.25 -39.77
CA GLY A 376 -22.35 -6.47 -38.91
C GLY A 376 -21.25 -5.43 -39.08
N GLY A 377 -21.44 -4.44 -39.95
CA GLY A 377 -20.50 -3.32 -40.10
C GLY A 377 -20.63 -2.31 -38.97
N GLU A 378 -19.57 -1.56 -38.78
CA GLU A 378 -19.40 -0.62 -37.67
C GLU A 378 -19.45 0.83 -38.15
N ASP A 379 -19.20 1.05 -39.43
CA ASP A 379 -19.19 2.35 -40.06
C ASP A 379 -20.22 2.42 -41.18
N GLY A 380 -20.99 3.50 -41.20
CA GLY A 380 -21.95 3.72 -42.25
C GLY A 380 -23.16 4.57 -41.83
N THR A 381 -24.06 4.71 -42.74
CA THR A 381 -25.30 5.43 -42.51
C THR A 381 -26.50 4.61 -42.98
N PHE A 382 -27.60 4.68 -42.23
CA PHE A 382 -28.90 4.07 -42.62
C PHE A 382 -30.07 4.93 -42.17
N CYS A 383 -31.20 4.79 -42.82
CA CYS A 383 -32.43 5.42 -42.37
C CYS A 383 -33.12 4.53 -41.33
N ARG A 384 -33.27 5.02 -40.13
CA ARG A 384 -34.02 4.35 -39.08
C ARG A 384 -35.52 4.32 -39.38
N ASP A 385 -35.98 5.42 -39.92
CA ASP A 385 -37.33 5.63 -40.46
C ASP A 385 -37.25 6.65 -41.59
N GLY A 386 -38.41 7.02 -42.16
CA GLY A 386 -38.48 7.96 -43.29
C GLY A 386 -38.02 9.39 -42.97
N ALA A 387 -37.68 9.72 -41.74
CA ALA A 387 -37.29 11.06 -41.31
C ALA A 387 -36.01 11.11 -40.48
N THR A 388 -35.43 9.96 -40.11
CA THR A 388 -34.26 9.88 -39.22
C THR A 388 -33.10 9.20 -39.92
N LEU A 389 -31.99 9.93 -40.06
CA LEU A 389 -30.70 9.42 -40.50
C LEU A 389 -29.89 8.98 -39.27
N SER A 390 -29.47 7.74 -39.30
CA SER A 390 -28.57 7.16 -38.31
C SER A 390 -27.16 7.03 -38.89
N THR A 391 -26.16 7.45 -38.14
CA THR A 391 -24.74 7.38 -38.49
C THR A 391 -24.02 6.52 -37.46
N CYS A 392 -23.22 5.60 -37.94
CA CYS A 392 -22.33 4.79 -37.13
C CYS A 392 -20.89 5.13 -37.49
N THR A 393 -20.05 5.33 -36.46
CA THR A 393 -18.62 5.59 -36.64
C THR A 393 -17.87 4.78 -35.56
N LEU A 394 -17.06 3.82 -35.97
CA LEU A 394 -16.38 2.87 -35.05
C LEU A 394 -17.36 2.23 -34.06
N GLY A 395 -18.56 1.89 -34.51
CA GLY A 395 -19.61 1.31 -33.68
C GLY A 395 -20.47 2.30 -32.88
N ASP A 396 -20.05 3.55 -32.73
CA ASP A 396 -20.80 4.60 -32.05
C ASP A 396 -21.99 5.04 -32.88
N TYR A 397 -23.15 5.16 -32.24
CA TYR A 397 -24.42 5.46 -32.88
C TYR A 397 -24.87 6.90 -32.62
N GLN A 398 -25.23 7.62 -33.71
CA GLN A 398 -25.78 8.95 -33.65
C GLN A 398 -27.01 9.07 -34.54
N GLU A 399 -28.00 9.86 -34.14
CA GLU A 399 -29.22 10.14 -34.91
C GLU A 399 -29.35 11.62 -35.29
N ARG A 400 -29.88 11.87 -36.49
CA ARG A 400 -30.25 13.20 -36.95
C ARG A 400 -31.59 13.16 -37.64
N THR A 401 -32.48 14.09 -37.34
CA THR A 401 -33.75 14.27 -38.06
C THR A 401 -33.49 15.00 -39.35
N CYS A 402 -34.02 14.48 -40.47
CA CYS A 402 -33.94 15.08 -41.78
C CYS A 402 -35.21 15.90 -42.04
N SER A 403 -35.08 17.16 -42.47
CA SER A 403 -36.20 18.06 -42.79
C SER A 403 -37.00 17.62 -44.01
N GLU A 404 -36.34 17.01 -44.99
CA GLU A 404 -36.96 16.52 -46.24
C GLU A 404 -36.97 14.98 -46.36
N GLY A 405 -36.82 14.29 -45.22
CA GLY A 405 -36.81 12.84 -45.16
C GLY A 405 -35.43 12.21 -45.34
N CYS A 406 -35.32 10.94 -44.94
CA CYS A 406 -34.13 10.10 -45.09
C CYS A 406 -34.35 9.10 -46.22
N ALA A 407 -33.37 8.95 -47.12
CA ALA A 407 -33.42 7.99 -48.23
C ALA A 407 -32.10 7.23 -48.37
N ALA A 408 -32.19 5.96 -48.73
CA ALA A 408 -31.01 5.14 -49.05
C ALA A 408 -30.39 5.61 -50.37
N ALA A 409 -29.08 5.80 -50.37
CA ALA A 409 -28.29 6.17 -51.54
C ALA A 409 -27.20 5.13 -51.78
N GLY A 410 -27.55 4.05 -52.50
CA GLY A 410 -26.64 2.92 -52.67
C GLY A 410 -26.41 2.12 -51.36
N SER A 411 -25.17 2.01 -50.93
CA SER A 411 -24.78 1.35 -49.65
C SER A 411 -24.84 2.28 -48.43
N THR A 412 -25.22 3.54 -48.61
CA THR A 412 -25.32 4.56 -47.56
C THR A 412 -26.69 5.19 -47.53
N ALA A 413 -27.00 5.91 -46.48
CA ALA A 413 -28.21 6.73 -46.39
C ALA A 413 -27.82 8.20 -46.23
N GLN A 414 -28.72 9.09 -46.68
CA GLN A 414 -28.53 10.53 -46.57
C GLN A 414 -29.86 11.25 -46.37
N CYS A 415 -29.82 12.43 -45.80
CA CYS A 415 -30.99 13.34 -45.81
C CYS A 415 -31.19 13.95 -47.20
N GLY A 416 -32.45 14.36 -47.54
CA GLY A 416 -32.76 15.14 -48.77
C GLY A 416 -31.93 16.42 -48.88
N GLU A 417 -32.00 17.09 -50.08
CA GLU A 417 -31.01 18.12 -50.54
C GLU A 417 -30.81 19.35 -49.63
N ASP A 418 -31.59 19.55 -48.58
CA ASP A 418 -31.42 20.67 -47.63
C ASP A 418 -30.72 20.34 -46.32
N ALA A 419 -29.98 19.25 -46.26
CA ALA A 419 -29.23 18.87 -45.04
C ALA A 419 -27.94 19.70 -44.88
N ASP A 420 -27.88 20.51 -43.82
CA ASP A 420 -26.62 21.13 -43.37
C ASP A 420 -25.53 20.09 -43.20
N PRO A 421 -24.31 20.36 -43.68
CA PRO A 421 -23.18 19.43 -43.45
C PRO A 421 -22.95 19.23 -41.94
N LEU A 422 -22.69 17.99 -41.56
CA LEU A 422 -22.30 17.66 -40.18
C LEU A 422 -21.13 18.56 -39.75
N PRO A 423 -21.15 19.12 -38.53
CA PRO A 423 -19.95 19.80 -38.02
C PRO A 423 -18.79 18.80 -38.01
N PRO A 424 -17.57 19.24 -38.35
CA PRO A 424 -16.43 18.36 -38.31
C PRO A 424 -16.27 17.81 -36.88
N VAL A 425 -15.99 16.52 -36.79
CA VAL A 425 -15.62 15.86 -35.52
C VAL A 425 -14.38 16.58 -35.01
N GLY A 426 -14.56 17.43 -34.00
CA GLY A 426 -13.45 18.14 -33.38
C GLY A 426 -12.56 17.17 -32.65
N GLU A 427 -11.32 17.16 -33.01
CA GLU A 427 -10.28 16.61 -32.19
C GLU A 427 -10.38 17.31 -30.81
N GLY A 428 -10.84 16.57 -29.82
CA GLY A 428 -11.11 17.08 -28.48
C GLY A 428 -9.82 17.32 -27.72
N GLU A 429 -9.24 18.51 -27.90
CA GLU A 429 -8.37 19.06 -26.89
C GLU A 429 -9.25 19.59 -25.76
N GLY A 430 -9.31 18.84 -24.67
CA GLY A 430 -10.10 19.17 -23.48
C GLY A 430 -9.39 20.18 -22.61
N GLU A 431 -9.64 21.46 -22.84
CA GLU A 431 -9.51 22.47 -21.81
C GLU A 431 -10.92 22.98 -21.48
N GLY A 432 -11.46 22.48 -20.39
CA GLY A 432 -12.76 22.87 -19.85
C GLY A 432 -12.61 23.73 -18.62
N GLU A 433 -12.47 25.04 -18.80
CA GLU A 433 -12.79 26.01 -17.77
C GLU A 433 -14.30 26.23 -17.76
N GLY A 434 -14.96 25.73 -16.72
CA GLY A 434 -16.38 25.93 -16.48
C GLY A 434 -16.58 26.84 -15.27
N GLU A 435 -16.69 28.14 -15.51
CA GLU A 435 -17.26 29.09 -14.55
C GLU A 435 -18.77 28.88 -14.52
N GLY A 436 -19.29 28.45 -13.39
CA GLY A 436 -20.70 28.36 -13.08
C GLY A 436 -21.05 29.20 -11.88
N GLU A 437 -21.41 30.45 -12.10
CA GLU A 437 -22.06 31.29 -11.09
C GLU A 437 -23.48 30.76 -10.83
N GLY A 438 -23.75 30.43 -9.58
CA GLY A 438 -25.04 30.07 -9.06
C GLY A 438 -25.31 30.74 -7.74
N GLU A 439 -25.88 31.93 -7.78
CA GLU A 439 -26.41 32.61 -6.61
C GLU A 439 -27.63 31.86 -6.07
N GLY A 440 -27.63 31.59 -4.78
CA GLY A 440 -28.74 31.03 -4.04
C GLY A 440 -28.72 31.51 -2.60
N GLU A 441 -29.39 32.62 -2.37
CA GLU A 441 -29.64 33.15 -1.03
C GLU A 441 -30.62 32.21 -0.28
N GLY A 442 -30.35 31.94 0.96
CA GLY A 442 -31.24 31.20 1.87
C GLY A 442 -30.90 31.54 3.31
N GLU A 443 -31.53 32.59 3.82
CA GLU A 443 -31.51 32.97 5.23
C GLU A 443 -32.25 31.93 6.07
N GLY A 444 -31.71 31.59 7.22
CA GLY A 444 -32.36 30.76 8.23
C GLY A 444 -31.74 30.94 9.59
N GLU A 445 -32.21 31.96 10.31
CA GLU A 445 -31.89 32.19 11.72
C GLU A 445 -32.50 31.11 12.60
N GLY A 446 -31.78 30.66 13.61
CA GLY A 446 -32.27 29.73 14.64
C GLY A 446 -31.36 29.78 15.89
N GLU A 447 -31.64 30.74 16.74
CA GLU A 447 -31.04 30.83 18.07
C GLU A 447 -31.60 29.73 18.97
N GLY A 448 -30.76 29.16 19.84
CA GLY A 448 -31.15 28.21 20.86
C GLY A 448 -30.09 28.06 21.95
N GLU A 449 -30.12 29.00 22.88
CA GLU A 449 -29.36 28.92 24.13
C GLU A 449 -29.93 27.80 25.04
N GLY A 450 -29.06 27.10 25.76
CA GLY A 450 -29.45 26.13 26.77
C GLY A 450 -28.30 25.75 27.70
N GLU A 451 -28.05 26.59 28.68
CA GLU A 451 -27.19 26.29 29.84
C GLU A 451 -27.84 25.22 30.73
N GLY A 452 -27.01 24.37 31.33
CA GLY A 452 -27.49 23.39 32.34
C GLY A 452 -26.36 22.67 33.06
N GLU A 453 -25.69 23.35 33.96
CA GLU A 453 -24.89 22.70 35.01
C GLU A 453 -25.77 21.87 35.93
N ARG A 454 -25.30 20.68 36.34
CA ARG A 454 -25.50 20.15 37.72
C ARG A 454 -24.55 19.00 38.04
N GLU A 455 -23.62 19.27 38.91
CA GLU A 455 -22.94 18.33 39.78
C GLU A 455 -23.95 17.51 40.61
N ARG A 456 -23.67 16.23 40.85
CA ARG A 456 -23.92 15.56 42.14
C ARG A 456 -23.08 14.30 42.29
N GLU A 457 -22.31 14.31 43.34
CA GLU A 457 -21.70 13.14 44.02
C GLU A 457 -22.74 12.11 44.47
N GLY A 458 -22.34 10.83 44.54
CA GLY A 458 -23.11 9.81 45.23
C GLY A 458 -22.40 8.45 45.29
N LYS A 459 -21.81 8.16 46.39
CA LYS A 459 -21.27 6.87 46.86
C LYS A 459 -22.28 5.73 46.85
N GLY A 460 -21.85 4.50 46.62
CA GLY A 460 -22.40 3.37 47.36
C GLY A 460 -22.58 2.03 46.66
N ARG A 461 -21.67 1.13 46.88
CA ARG A 461 -21.83 -0.31 47.28
C ARG A 461 -22.82 -1.26 46.60
N ALA A 462 -22.20 -2.33 46.13
CA ALA A 462 -22.53 -3.75 46.40
C ALA A 462 -23.71 -4.44 45.71
N GLY A 463 -23.40 -5.45 44.92
CA GLY A 463 -23.93 -6.78 45.18
C GLY A 463 -24.99 -7.31 44.23
N ARG A 464 -24.66 -8.44 43.59
CA ARG A 464 -25.47 -9.63 43.36
C ARG A 464 -26.35 -9.78 42.11
N ASP A 465 -26.06 -10.89 41.48
CA ASP A 465 -26.94 -11.92 40.92
C ASP A 465 -27.57 -11.69 39.52
N LEU A 466 -27.16 -12.61 38.64
CA LEU A 466 -27.88 -13.11 37.47
C LEU A 466 -29.31 -13.60 37.86
N PRO A 467 -30.28 -13.61 36.94
CA PRO A 467 -30.48 -14.80 36.13
C PRO A 467 -30.94 -14.57 34.66
N SER A 468 -30.49 -15.48 33.82
CA SER A 468 -31.14 -16.33 32.82
C SER A 468 -32.47 -15.90 32.16
N SER A 469 -32.43 -16.11 30.82
CA SER A 469 -33.38 -16.79 29.95
C SER A 469 -34.47 -16.01 29.19
N VAL A 470 -34.65 -16.54 27.99
CA VAL A 470 -35.82 -16.79 27.12
C VAL A 470 -35.83 -15.90 25.88
N SER A 471 -35.45 -16.41 24.74
CA SER A 471 -36.01 -17.29 23.70
C SER A 471 -36.95 -16.60 22.68
N ALA A 472 -36.79 -17.10 21.48
CA ALA A 472 -37.65 -17.24 20.30
C ALA A 472 -37.50 -16.16 19.24
N GLY A 473 -37.43 -16.48 17.96
CA GLY A 473 -37.52 -17.71 17.22
C GLY A 473 -37.62 -17.44 15.74
N CYS A 474 -37.29 -18.47 14.94
CA CYS A 474 -37.79 -18.85 13.60
C CYS A 474 -37.34 -18.01 12.41
N GLY A 475 -36.87 -18.62 11.32
CA GLY A 475 -36.98 -19.92 10.69
C GLY A 475 -36.01 -20.04 9.52
N ALA A 476 -35.56 -21.16 9.40
CA ALA A 476 -35.78 -22.31 8.52
C ALA A 476 -35.01 -22.32 7.21
N ALA A 477 -34.17 -23.35 7.11
CA ALA A 477 -33.39 -23.89 6.03
C ALA A 477 -34.27 -24.49 4.87
N PRO A 478 -33.72 -25.15 3.81
CA PRO A 478 -32.97 -26.39 3.98
C PRO A 478 -31.76 -26.64 3.01
N SER A 479 -30.77 -27.31 3.52
CA SER A 479 -30.14 -28.60 3.17
C SER A 479 -29.87 -29.05 1.72
N ALA A 480 -28.62 -29.43 1.49
CA ALA A 480 -28.30 -30.74 0.86
C ALA A 480 -26.89 -31.22 1.27
N LEU A 481 -26.85 -32.40 1.81
CA LEU A 481 -25.70 -33.23 2.15
C LEU A 481 -25.00 -33.76 0.89
N ALA A 482 -23.65 -33.86 0.94
CA ALA A 482 -22.97 -35.02 0.39
C ALA A 482 -21.69 -35.29 1.19
N ALA A 483 -21.69 -36.40 1.87
CA ALA A 483 -20.56 -36.98 2.57
C ALA A 483 -19.65 -37.74 1.60
N ILE A 484 -18.32 -37.58 1.73
CA ILE A 484 -17.34 -38.57 1.27
C ILE A 484 -16.26 -38.67 2.36
N GLY A 485 -16.07 -39.90 2.82
CA GLY A 485 -15.25 -40.29 3.96
C GLY A 485 -13.73 -40.33 3.69
N PRO A 486 -12.94 -40.67 4.72
CA PRO A 486 -11.50 -40.48 4.74
C PRO A 486 -10.74 -41.62 4.05
N LEU A 487 -9.80 -41.26 3.19
CA LEU A 487 -8.81 -42.19 2.63
C LEU A 487 -7.51 -42.11 3.45
N VAL A 488 -7.22 -43.20 4.14
CA VAL A 488 -5.97 -43.46 4.84
C VAL A 488 -4.88 -43.76 3.80
N VAL A 489 -3.81 -42.96 3.78
CA VAL A 489 -2.59 -43.27 3.02
C VAL A 489 -1.45 -43.56 3.99
N LEU A 490 -0.97 -44.80 3.94
CA LEU A 490 0.19 -45.30 4.67
C LEU A 490 1.49 -44.61 4.18
N LEU A 491 2.24 -44.09 5.13
CA LEU A 491 3.63 -43.65 4.96
C LEU A 491 4.55 -44.90 5.00
N LEU A 492 5.23 -45.18 3.92
CA LEU A 492 6.38 -46.06 3.90
C LEU A 492 7.67 -45.26 3.93
N THR A 493 8.31 -45.23 5.08
CA THR A 493 9.66 -44.75 5.29
C THR A 493 10.69 -45.72 4.75
N SER A 494 11.50 -45.30 3.77
CA SER A 494 12.73 -46.04 3.40
C SER A 494 13.95 -45.19 3.79
N ALA A 495 14.56 -45.59 4.88
CA ALA A 495 15.87 -45.11 5.29
C ALA A 495 16.95 -45.67 4.37
N ARG A 496 17.67 -44.81 3.64
CA ARG A 496 18.94 -45.16 3.01
C ARG A 496 20.09 -44.63 3.84
N GLN A 497 20.74 -45.55 4.56
CA GLN A 497 22.05 -45.39 5.16
C GLN A 497 23.11 -45.11 4.08
N ARG A 498 23.82 -43.98 4.17
CA ARG A 498 25.10 -43.76 3.48
C ARG A 498 26.26 -44.06 4.41
N ARG A 499 27.10 -45.02 4.00
CA ARG A 499 28.41 -45.35 4.64
C ARG A 499 29.42 -44.23 4.34
N PRO A 500 30.34 -43.95 5.28
CA PRO A 500 31.43 -43.03 5.04
C PRO A 500 32.54 -43.65 4.19
N ARG A 501 33.09 -42.90 3.26
CA ARG A 501 34.30 -43.22 2.51
C ARG A 501 35.52 -42.68 3.27
N SER A 502 36.47 -43.57 3.55
CA SER A 502 37.78 -43.31 4.09
C SER A 502 38.66 -42.50 3.12
N LEU A 503 39.29 -41.46 3.61
CA LEU A 503 40.41 -40.77 3.00
C LEU A 503 41.67 -41.61 3.22
N THR A 504 42.34 -41.97 2.13
CA THR A 504 43.75 -42.35 2.14
C THR A 504 44.56 -41.29 1.45
N ALA A 505 45.61 -40.86 2.13
CA ALA A 505 46.61 -39.91 1.68
C ALA A 505 47.48 -40.49 0.56
N GLY A 506 47.93 -39.64 -0.35
CA GLY A 506 48.96 -39.83 -1.34
C GLY A 506 49.31 -38.46 -1.92
#